data_3b1b3cc64024cde42c48b0659a0f3c45
#
_entry.id   3b1b3cc64024cde42c48b0659a0f3c45
#
_cell.length_a   1.000
_cell.length_b   1.000
_cell.length_c   1.000
_cell.angle_alpha   90.00
_cell.angle_beta   90.00
_cell.angle_gamma   90.00
#
_symmetry.space_group_name_H-M   'P 1'
#
loop_
_entity.id
_entity.type
_entity.pdbx_description
1 polymer ?
#
loop_
_entity_poly.entity_id
_entity_poly.type
_entity_poly.pdbx_seq_one_letter_code
_entity_poly.pdbx_strand_id
1 'polypeptide(L)'
;LSAEEYIVLEGDEWDSFTGARQRPRPRHGQSSPEDLRLMQKLRESARNKKLMKQSDLSPDQRVAYDSIVHWLSDPNRRQWFSFGGYAGTGKTTVTAVLAKVFQEEGIRTAFCAFTGKAASVLGNKLPSDCELFTCSTMHRLMYEPRTHGQESVSWVRREALGCDLVVVDEASMVPQDIWNDLLKYKVPILLVGDHGQLPPVGANPNLMEKPDARLDQIHRQAEGNPILALANFVRNGGDPRKFRQTDERVKSLDNFIDGANTIGLGHVGICFTNGTRVLMNEVVRDAKGMQKELSEGDIVICLKNKAPIYNGMRALVEGRKGSLLWLYFPEEGIRATVDVCPQQFGAPKTFQKLDEIPGTPYRTWDDAGSLYDYGYVMTCHKMQGSQAREVTVMVEKWLGKTQDAARRWLYTAVTRASEQLNLVFE
;
A
#
# COMPACT_ATOMS: atom_id res chain seq x y z
N LEU A 1 1.30 6.18 32.51
CA LEU A 1 0.35 5.36 31.74
C LEU A 1 0.42 3.93 32.27
N SER A 2 -0.70 3.33 32.62
CA SER A 2 -0.75 1.99 33.19
C SER A 2 -0.49 0.94 32.09
N ALA A 3 0.13 -0.18 32.45
CA ALA A 3 0.44 -1.30 31.53
C ALA A 3 -0.81 -1.88 30.81
N GLU A 4 -2.00 -1.53 31.25
CA GLU A 4 -3.29 -2.00 30.70
C GLU A 4 -3.68 -1.32 29.38
N GLU A 5 -3.00 -0.23 28.97
CA GLU A 5 -3.30 0.50 27.71
C GLU A 5 -2.52 -0.02 26.50
N TYR A 6 -1.63 -1.00 26.66
CA TYR A 6 -0.78 -1.52 25.58
C TYR A 6 -1.17 -2.94 25.18
N ILE A 7 -1.18 -3.17 23.86
CA ILE A 7 -1.28 -4.52 23.30
C ILE A 7 0.08 -5.20 23.46
N VAL A 8 0.13 -6.28 24.24
CA VAL A 8 1.34 -7.13 24.35
C VAL A 8 1.29 -8.14 23.22
N LEU A 9 2.25 -8.04 22.30
CA LEU A 9 2.37 -8.99 21.18
C LEU A 9 3.26 -10.16 21.62
N GLU A 10 2.66 -11.11 22.40
CA GLU A 10 3.29 -12.41 22.68
C GLU A 10 2.97 -13.40 21.56
N GLY A 11 3.86 -14.38 21.34
CA GLY A 11 3.69 -15.39 20.29
C GLY A 11 2.41 -16.20 20.49
N ASP A 12 1.70 -16.53 19.41
CA ASP A 12 0.63 -17.53 19.29
C ASP A 12 -0.84 -17.16 19.56
N GLU A 13 -1.27 -15.90 19.53
CA GLU A 13 -2.71 -15.60 19.45
C GLU A 13 -3.19 -15.34 18.01
N TRP A 14 -3.10 -16.35 17.13
CA TRP A 14 -3.52 -16.22 15.72
C TRP A 14 -4.92 -16.75 15.42
N ASP A 15 -5.56 -17.49 16.33
CA ASP A 15 -6.73 -18.32 15.98
C ASP A 15 -8.11 -17.73 16.28
N SER A 16 -8.24 -16.59 16.94
CA SER A 16 -9.55 -16.11 17.39
C SER A 16 -10.29 -15.16 16.44
N PHE A 17 -9.71 -14.75 15.31
CA PHE A 17 -10.33 -13.75 14.39
C PHE A 17 -10.80 -14.30 13.03
N THR A 18 -10.84 -15.61 12.81
CA THR A 18 -11.30 -16.19 11.54
C THR A 18 -12.50 -17.10 11.71
N GLY A 19 -13.66 -16.54 12.02
CA GLY A 19 -14.95 -17.24 11.99
C GLY A 19 -15.51 -17.49 10.59
N ALA A 20 -14.74 -18.10 9.67
CA ALA A 20 -15.23 -18.51 8.36
C ALA A 20 -15.49 -20.02 8.34
N ARG A 21 -16.78 -20.42 8.41
CA ARG A 21 -17.20 -21.81 8.22
C ARG A 21 -16.87 -22.28 6.80
N GLN A 22 -16.10 -23.37 6.68
CA GLN A 22 -15.81 -24.05 5.41
C GLN A 22 -17.09 -24.61 4.79
N ARG A 23 -17.31 -24.34 3.51
CA ARG A 23 -18.29 -25.01 2.63
C ARG A 23 -17.58 -25.83 1.53
N PRO A 24 -18.22 -26.88 0.96
CA PRO A 24 -17.55 -27.88 0.13
C PRO A 24 -17.15 -27.35 -1.26
N ARG A 25 -16.12 -27.97 -1.83
CA ARG A 25 -15.34 -27.64 -3.03
C ARG A 25 -16.06 -27.93 -4.35
N PRO A 26 -15.90 -27.14 -5.43
CA PRO A 26 -16.21 -27.57 -6.79
C PRO A 26 -14.97 -28.14 -7.52
N ARG A 27 -15.22 -29.09 -8.44
CA ARG A 27 -14.23 -29.81 -9.24
C ARG A 27 -13.78 -28.99 -10.46
N HIS A 28 -12.55 -29.23 -10.90
CA HIS A 28 -11.85 -28.57 -12.02
C HIS A 28 -12.54 -28.73 -13.39
N GLY A 29 -12.54 -27.66 -14.21
CA GLY A 29 -12.47 -27.74 -15.64
C GLY A 29 -13.68 -27.33 -16.49
N GLN A 30 -14.79 -26.85 -15.89
CA GLN A 30 -15.89 -26.19 -16.59
C GLN A 30 -16.36 -24.99 -15.77
N SER A 31 -16.79 -23.92 -16.45
CA SER A 31 -17.44 -22.79 -15.77
C SER A 31 -18.55 -23.35 -14.88
N SER A 32 -18.46 -23.09 -13.58
CA SER A 32 -19.42 -23.66 -12.63
C SER A 32 -20.84 -23.13 -12.96
N PRO A 33 -21.90 -23.85 -12.60
CA PRO A 33 -23.26 -23.31 -12.69
C PRO A 33 -23.41 -21.96 -11.98
N GLU A 34 -22.57 -21.69 -10.97
CA GLU A 34 -22.47 -20.42 -10.24
C GLU A 34 -21.81 -19.33 -11.09
N ASP A 35 -20.75 -19.64 -11.87
CA ASP A 35 -20.13 -18.70 -12.82
C ASP A 35 -21.14 -18.30 -13.92
N LEU A 36 -21.91 -19.24 -14.42
CA LEU A 36 -22.95 -18.97 -15.42
C LEU A 36 -24.08 -18.10 -14.86
N ARG A 37 -24.50 -18.35 -13.61
CA ARG A 37 -25.47 -17.51 -12.88
C ARG A 37 -24.94 -16.11 -12.63
N LEU A 38 -23.67 -15.98 -12.24
CA LEU A 38 -23.00 -14.70 -12.07
C LEU A 38 -22.99 -13.90 -13.37
N MET A 39 -22.62 -14.54 -14.49
CA MET A 39 -22.61 -13.91 -15.80
C MET A 39 -24.01 -13.47 -16.23
N GLN A 40 -25.04 -14.29 -15.95
CA GLN A 40 -26.43 -13.95 -16.28
C GLN A 40 -26.89 -12.74 -15.46
N LYS A 41 -26.65 -12.72 -14.16
CA LYS A 41 -26.97 -11.59 -13.27
C LYS A 41 -26.27 -10.31 -13.69
N LEU A 42 -24.98 -10.35 -14.01
CA LEU A 42 -24.22 -9.19 -14.48
C LEU A 42 -24.76 -8.67 -15.83
N ARG A 43 -25.21 -9.57 -16.74
CA ARG A 43 -25.86 -9.18 -17.99
C ARG A 43 -27.23 -8.53 -17.76
N GLU A 44 -28.00 -9.04 -16.82
CA GLU A 44 -29.32 -8.48 -16.44
C GLU A 44 -29.13 -7.12 -15.75
N SER A 45 -28.15 -6.97 -14.85
CA SER A 45 -27.80 -5.70 -14.22
C SER A 45 -27.29 -4.67 -15.22
N ALA A 46 -26.43 -5.08 -16.18
CA ALA A 46 -25.98 -4.22 -17.27
C ALA A 46 -27.13 -3.79 -18.21
N ARG A 47 -28.18 -4.62 -18.36
CA ARG A 47 -29.41 -4.29 -19.11
C ARG A 47 -30.36 -3.41 -18.30
N ASN A 48 -30.49 -3.63 -17.00
CA ASN A 48 -31.34 -2.86 -16.10
C ASN A 48 -30.64 -1.58 -15.61
N LYS A 49 -30.40 -0.64 -16.51
CA LYS A 49 -29.81 0.69 -16.26
C LYS A 49 -30.50 1.54 -15.15
N LYS A 50 -31.47 0.99 -14.42
CA LYS A 50 -32.35 1.71 -13.49
C LYS A 50 -31.96 1.65 -12.02
N LEU A 51 -31.02 0.79 -11.61
CA LEU A 51 -30.76 0.49 -10.18
C LEU A 51 -29.53 1.19 -9.57
N MET A 52 -28.73 1.91 -10.35
CA MET A 52 -27.62 2.69 -9.81
C MET A 52 -27.83 4.17 -10.11
N LYS A 53 -27.59 5.03 -9.15
CA LYS A 53 -27.41 6.45 -9.40
C LYS A 53 -26.13 6.63 -10.22
N GLN A 54 -26.21 6.37 -11.52
CA GLN A 54 -25.15 6.64 -12.48
C GLN A 54 -24.79 8.14 -12.54
N SER A 55 -25.52 8.97 -11.78
CA SER A 55 -25.31 10.41 -11.68
C SER A 55 -23.97 10.79 -11.04
N ASP A 56 -23.32 9.87 -10.33
CA ASP A 56 -22.13 10.18 -9.54
C ASP A 56 -20.82 9.94 -10.29
N LEU A 57 -20.86 9.24 -11.43
CA LEU A 57 -19.70 8.99 -12.27
C LEU A 57 -19.60 10.03 -13.39
N SER A 58 -18.41 10.60 -13.57
CA SER A 58 -18.09 11.43 -14.74
C SER A 58 -18.15 10.59 -16.04
N PRO A 59 -18.20 11.23 -17.23
CA PRO A 59 -18.29 10.51 -18.49
C PRO A 59 -17.16 9.49 -18.70
N ASP A 60 -15.91 9.82 -18.36
CA ASP A 60 -14.75 8.94 -18.46
C ASP A 60 -14.78 7.81 -17.43
N GLN A 61 -15.20 8.10 -16.19
CA GLN A 61 -15.43 7.09 -15.16
C GLN A 61 -16.53 6.09 -15.55
N ARG A 62 -17.57 6.57 -16.21
CA ARG A 62 -18.66 5.72 -16.70
C ARG A 62 -18.16 4.78 -17.79
N VAL A 63 -17.38 5.28 -18.75
CA VAL A 63 -16.77 4.44 -19.80
C VAL A 63 -15.91 3.33 -19.18
N ALA A 64 -15.10 3.67 -18.17
CA ALA A 64 -14.29 2.68 -17.48
C ALA A 64 -15.14 1.66 -16.72
N TYR A 65 -16.18 2.13 -16.01
CA TYR A 65 -17.15 1.28 -15.33
C TYR A 65 -17.85 0.32 -16.31
N ASP A 66 -18.41 0.82 -17.40
CA ASP A 66 -19.10 0.02 -18.42
C ASP A 66 -18.15 -1.03 -19.04
N SER A 67 -16.89 -0.68 -19.28
CA SER A 67 -15.86 -1.60 -19.78
C SER A 67 -15.56 -2.73 -18.80
N ILE A 68 -15.48 -2.45 -17.50
CA ILE A 68 -15.25 -3.45 -16.45
C ILE A 68 -16.46 -4.40 -16.33
N VAL A 69 -17.68 -3.84 -16.31
CA VAL A 69 -18.92 -4.63 -16.25
C VAL A 69 -19.06 -5.50 -17.50
N HIS A 70 -18.75 -4.95 -18.68
CA HIS A 70 -18.77 -5.72 -19.94
C HIS A 70 -17.78 -6.89 -19.89
N TRP A 71 -16.51 -6.64 -19.44
CA TRP A 71 -15.53 -7.70 -19.27
C TRP A 71 -16.01 -8.78 -18.30
N LEU A 72 -16.55 -8.41 -17.14
CA LEU A 72 -17.06 -9.37 -16.15
C LEU A 72 -18.23 -10.21 -16.71
N SER A 73 -19.03 -9.65 -17.61
CA SER A 73 -20.22 -10.29 -18.19
C SER A 73 -19.90 -11.17 -19.41
N ASP A 74 -18.69 -11.11 -19.97
CA ASP A 74 -18.29 -11.91 -21.13
C ASP A 74 -17.92 -13.34 -20.70
N PRO A 75 -18.61 -14.39 -21.19
CA PRO A 75 -18.26 -15.78 -20.88
C PRO A 75 -16.88 -16.20 -21.37
N ASN A 76 -16.36 -15.53 -22.40
CA ASN A 76 -15.04 -15.79 -22.99
C ASN A 76 -13.99 -14.79 -22.51
N ARG A 77 -14.27 -14.07 -21.41
CA ARG A 77 -13.34 -13.07 -20.87
C ARG A 77 -11.97 -13.68 -20.57
N ARG A 78 -10.93 -12.90 -20.80
CA ARG A 78 -9.63 -13.22 -20.22
C ARG A 78 -9.71 -13.13 -18.70
N GLN A 79 -8.83 -13.83 -18.01
CA GLN A 79 -8.87 -13.96 -16.54
C GLN A 79 -8.74 -12.64 -15.80
N TRP A 80 -8.10 -11.62 -16.36
CA TRP A 80 -7.86 -10.35 -15.70
C TRP A 80 -8.19 -9.16 -16.58
N PHE A 81 -8.51 -8.05 -15.94
CA PHE A 81 -8.75 -6.74 -16.55
C PHE A 81 -8.02 -5.67 -15.74
N SER A 82 -7.34 -4.73 -16.39
CA SER A 82 -6.60 -3.67 -15.75
C SER A 82 -7.28 -2.31 -15.90
N PHE A 83 -7.51 -1.66 -14.76
CA PHE A 83 -8.14 -0.36 -14.66
C PHE A 83 -7.14 0.64 -14.10
N GLY A 84 -6.62 1.52 -14.94
CA GLY A 84 -5.60 2.50 -14.62
C GLY A 84 -6.15 3.92 -14.46
N GLY A 85 -5.51 4.71 -13.63
CA GLY A 85 -5.81 6.14 -13.55
C GLY A 85 -4.76 6.86 -12.72
N TYR A 86 -4.52 8.11 -13.03
CA TYR A 86 -3.61 8.95 -12.27
C TYR A 86 -4.18 9.33 -10.90
N ALA A 87 -3.34 9.93 -10.04
CA ALA A 87 -3.82 10.50 -8.77
C ALA A 87 -4.90 11.57 -9.04
N GLY A 88 -5.99 11.55 -8.26
CA GLY A 88 -7.09 12.51 -8.42
C GLY A 88 -8.08 12.24 -9.56
N THR A 89 -7.94 11.15 -10.32
CA THR A 89 -8.87 10.80 -11.42
C THR A 89 -10.11 10.01 -10.97
N GLY A 90 -10.19 9.66 -9.67
CA GLY A 90 -11.38 9.01 -9.11
C GLY A 90 -11.43 7.49 -9.25
N LYS A 91 -10.29 6.80 -9.36
CA LYS A 91 -10.23 5.33 -9.30
C LYS A 91 -11.03 4.75 -8.13
N THR A 92 -10.82 5.31 -6.94
CA THR A 92 -11.50 4.88 -5.71
C THR A 92 -13.02 5.06 -5.82
N THR A 93 -13.50 6.09 -6.50
CA THR A 93 -14.94 6.32 -6.76
C THR A 93 -15.52 5.21 -7.61
N VAL A 94 -14.87 4.87 -8.74
CA VAL A 94 -15.30 3.78 -9.62
C VAL A 94 -15.26 2.45 -8.88
N THR A 95 -14.19 2.16 -8.13
CA THR A 95 -14.08 0.93 -7.33
C THR A 95 -15.16 0.84 -6.24
N ALA A 96 -15.51 1.95 -5.58
CA ALA A 96 -16.58 1.97 -4.58
C ALA A 96 -17.97 1.72 -5.20
N VAL A 97 -18.22 2.29 -6.39
CA VAL A 97 -19.46 2.02 -7.14
C VAL A 97 -19.53 0.56 -7.58
N LEU A 98 -18.43 -0.01 -8.09
CA LEU A 98 -18.34 -1.43 -8.43
C LEU A 98 -18.55 -2.33 -7.20
N ALA A 99 -17.99 -1.99 -6.06
CA ALA A 99 -18.18 -2.76 -4.82
C ALA A 99 -19.66 -2.85 -4.43
N LYS A 100 -20.44 -1.76 -4.57
CA LYS A 100 -21.90 -1.77 -4.34
C LYS A 100 -22.61 -2.74 -5.30
N VAL A 101 -22.25 -2.72 -6.57
CA VAL A 101 -22.82 -3.67 -7.56
C VAL A 101 -22.47 -5.10 -7.17
N PHE A 102 -21.23 -5.38 -6.79
CA PHE A 102 -20.81 -6.72 -6.38
C PHE A 102 -21.62 -7.21 -5.17
N GLN A 103 -21.88 -6.32 -4.21
CA GLN A 103 -22.71 -6.62 -3.04
C GLN A 103 -24.16 -6.93 -3.45
N GLU A 104 -24.78 -6.08 -4.29
CA GLU A 104 -26.17 -6.22 -4.76
C GLU A 104 -26.35 -7.50 -5.58
N GLU A 105 -25.36 -7.89 -6.37
CA GLU A 105 -25.37 -9.10 -7.20
C GLU A 105 -24.92 -10.36 -6.45
N GLY A 106 -24.57 -10.25 -5.17
CA GLY A 106 -24.15 -11.37 -4.33
C GLY A 106 -22.80 -11.98 -4.72
N ILE A 107 -21.88 -11.17 -5.29
CA ILE A 107 -20.55 -11.60 -5.73
C ILE A 107 -19.59 -11.58 -4.54
N ARG A 108 -19.08 -12.74 -4.16
CA ARG A 108 -18.04 -12.85 -3.12
C ARG A 108 -16.75 -12.26 -3.67
N THR A 109 -16.33 -11.12 -3.13
CA THR A 109 -15.18 -10.39 -3.67
C THR A 109 -14.06 -10.33 -2.64
N ALA A 110 -12.86 -10.77 -3.03
CA ALA A 110 -11.65 -10.58 -2.26
C ALA A 110 -10.95 -9.30 -2.73
N PHE A 111 -11.00 -8.28 -1.90
CA PHE A 111 -10.21 -7.06 -2.09
C PHE A 111 -8.82 -7.27 -1.48
N CYS A 112 -7.79 -6.96 -2.22
CA CYS A 112 -6.43 -7.12 -1.71
C CYS A 112 -5.47 -6.05 -2.24
N ALA A 113 -4.36 -5.87 -1.53
CA ALA A 113 -3.24 -5.06 -1.96
C ALA A 113 -1.92 -5.79 -1.66
N PHE A 114 -0.83 -5.34 -2.28
CA PHE A 114 0.47 -5.99 -2.07
C PHE A 114 1.02 -5.74 -0.65
N THR A 115 0.82 -4.54 -0.08
CA THR A 115 1.31 -4.20 1.27
C THR A 115 0.20 -4.22 2.31
N GLY A 116 0.57 -4.47 3.58
CA GLY A 116 -0.37 -4.47 4.70
C GLY A 116 -1.04 -3.12 4.92
N LYS A 117 -0.28 -2.02 4.81
CA LYS A 117 -0.81 -0.66 4.94
C LYS A 117 -1.80 -0.33 3.82
N ALA A 118 -1.49 -0.66 2.57
CA ALA A 118 -2.42 -0.45 1.45
C ALA A 118 -3.71 -1.27 1.63
N ALA A 119 -3.60 -2.52 2.07
CA ALA A 119 -4.77 -3.36 2.36
C ALA A 119 -5.62 -2.78 3.50
N SER A 120 -5.01 -2.25 4.56
CA SER A 120 -5.73 -1.58 5.65
C SER A 120 -6.47 -0.32 5.16
N VAL A 121 -5.81 0.53 4.38
CA VAL A 121 -6.42 1.73 3.77
C VAL A 121 -7.57 1.36 2.84
N LEU A 122 -7.43 0.28 2.06
CA LEU A 122 -8.48 -0.24 1.19
C LEU A 122 -9.67 -0.74 2.02
N GLY A 123 -9.43 -1.53 3.05
CA GLY A 123 -10.46 -2.05 3.95
C GLY A 123 -11.33 -0.96 4.58
N ASN A 124 -10.71 0.14 5.02
CA ASN A 124 -11.42 1.29 5.59
C ASN A 124 -12.34 2.03 4.60
N LYS A 125 -12.19 1.79 3.29
CA LYS A 125 -13.03 2.39 2.23
C LYS A 125 -14.17 1.47 1.78
N LEU A 126 -14.14 0.22 2.18
CA LEU A 126 -15.17 -0.77 1.86
C LEU A 126 -16.30 -0.73 2.90
N PRO A 127 -17.54 -1.14 2.53
CA PRO A 127 -18.62 -1.33 3.48
C PRO A 127 -18.20 -2.31 4.58
N SER A 128 -18.26 -1.89 5.84
CA SER A 128 -17.81 -2.67 7.01
C SER A 128 -18.70 -3.86 7.36
N ASP A 129 -19.93 -3.85 6.88
CA ASP A 129 -21.01 -4.80 7.19
C ASP A 129 -21.31 -5.78 6.05
N CYS A 130 -20.47 -5.81 5.01
CA CYS A 130 -20.67 -6.69 3.86
C CYS A 130 -19.95 -8.03 4.06
N GLU A 131 -20.69 -9.08 4.43
CA GLU A 131 -20.17 -10.46 4.59
C GLU A 131 -19.61 -11.07 3.29
N LEU A 132 -19.94 -10.50 2.12
CA LEU A 132 -19.45 -10.95 0.82
C LEU A 132 -18.03 -10.46 0.51
N PHE A 133 -17.51 -9.53 1.31
CA PHE A 133 -16.22 -8.91 1.07
C PHE A 133 -15.18 -9.38 2.08
N THR A 134 -14.01 -9.71 1.57
CA THR A 134 -12.81 -9.89 2.39
C THR A 134 -11.77 -8.87 1.96
N CYS A 135 -11.00 -8.35 2.92
CA CYS A 135 -9.90 -7.44 2.62
C CYS A 135 -8.61 -7.88 3.33
N SER A 136 -7.55 -8.09 2.56
CA SER A 136 -6.27 -8.55 3.12
C SER A 136 -5.09 -8.24 2.18
N THR A 137 -3.88 -8.59 2.59
CA THR A 137 -2.75 -8.60 1.65
C THR A 137 -2.88 -9.77 0.67
N MET A 138 -2.29 -9.63 -0.54
CA MET A 138 -2.24 -10.72 -1.53
C MET A 138 -1.63 -12.00 -0.94
N HIS A 139 -0.58 -11.87 -0.13
CA HIS A 139 0.03 -13.02 0.56
C HIS A 139 -0.98 -13.74 1.45
N ARG A 140 -1.70 -13.01 2.32
CA ARG A 140 -2.69 -13.60 3.21
C ARG A 140 -3.88 -14.20 2.46
N LEU A 141 -4.24 -13.65 1.31
CA LEU A 141 -5.28 -14.20 0.44
C LEU A 141 -4.84 -15.56 -0.14
N MET A 142 -3.60 -15.67 -0.63
CA MET A 142 -3.13 -16.81 -1.40
C MET A 142 -2.43 -17.89 -0.61
N TYR A 143 -1.83 -17.55 0.54
CA TYR A 143 -1.02 -18.50 1.30
C TYR A 143 -1.55 -18.66 2.72
N GLU A 144 -1.26 -19.82 3.30
CA GLU A 144 -1.49 -20.14 4.71
C GLU A 144 -0.21 -20.63 5.36
N PRO A 145 0.01 -20.31 6.64
CA PRO A 145 1.15 -20.86 7.36
C PRO A 145 0.93 -22.34 7.64
N ARG A 146 1.96 -23.16 7.40
CA ARG A 146 2.02 -24.54 7.88
C ARG A 146 3.19 -24.69 8.84
N THR A 147 2.89 -25.09 10.05
CA THR A 147 3.89 -25.38 11.08
C THR A 147 4.47 -26.77 10.85
N HIS A 148 5.78 -26.88 10.78
CA HIS A 148 6.53 -28.13 10.72
C HIS A 148 7.30 -28.30 12.02
N GLY A 149 6.74 -29.03 13.01
CA GLY A 149 7.34 -29.14 14.35
C GLY A 149 7.31 -27.83 15.13
N GLN A 150 8.13 -27.72 16.16
CA GLN A 150 8.15 -26.54 17.05
C GLN A 150 8.90 -25.31 16.50
N GLU A 151 9.62 -25.41 15.36
CA GLU A 151 10.61 -24.38 14.97
C GLU A 151 10.52 -23.84 13.53
N SER A 152 9.68 -24.38 12.66
CA SER A 152 9.63 -23.87 11.28
C SER A 152 8.22 -23.66 10.75
N VAL A 153 7.94 -22.46 10.27
CA VAL A 153 6.71 -22.10 9.56
C VAL A 153 7.01 -21.96 8.07
N SER A 154 6.37 -22.78 7.24
CA SER A 154 6.40 -22.62 5.79
C SER A 154 5.06 -22.01 5.31
N TRP A 155 5.14 -21.17 4.29
CA TRP A 155 3.96 -20.62 3.63
C TRP A 155 3.56 -21.52 2.47
N VAL A 156 2.37 -22.07 2.54
CA VAL A 156 1.85 -22.99 1.51
C VAL A 156 0.70 -22.29 0.79
N ARG A 157 0.67 -22.40 -0.53
CA ARG A 157 -0.40 -21.85 -1.33
C ARG A 157 -1.72 -22.56 -1.00
N ARG A 158 -2.79 -21.76 -0.74
CA ARG A 158 -4.14 -22.29 -0.53
C ARG A 158 -4.62 -23.04 -1.77
N GLU A 159 -5.49 -24.00 -1.58
CA GLU A 159 -6.09 -24.72 -2.71
C GLU A 159 -7.12 -23.87 -3.48
N ALA A 160 -7.85 -23.01 -2.78
CA ALA A 160 -8.87 -22.11 -3.35
C ALA A 160 -8.93 -20.80 -2.56
N LEU A 161 -9.36 -19.71 -3.22
CA LEU A 161 -9.48 -18.38 -2.59
C LEU A 161 -10.82 -18.17 -1.88
N GLY A 162 -11.85 -18.99 -2.19
CA GLY A 162 -13.18 -18.86 -1.60
C GLY A 162 -13.97 -17.64 -2.07
N CYS A 163 -13.59 -17.01 -3.17
CA CYS A 163 -14.24 -15.84 -3.76
C CYS A 163 -14.54 -16.05 -5.26
N ASP A 164 -15.44 -15.23 -5.80
CA ASP A 164 -15.84 -15.24 -7.20
C ASP A 164 -15.10 -14.19 -8.02
N LEU A 165 -14.50 -13.19 -7.36
CA LEU A 165 -13.74 -12.10 -7.97
C LEU A 165 -12.62 -11.68 -7.01
N VAL A 166 -11.44 -11.39 -7.56
CA VAL A 166 -10.35 -10.72 -6.84
C VAL A 166 -10.19 -9.29 -7.37
N VAL A 167 -10.17 -8.31 -6.49
CA VAL A 167 -9.82 -6.91 -6.81
C VAL A 167 -8.47 -6.61 -6.17
N VAL A 168 -7.47 -6.31 -6.99
CA VAL A 168 -6.12 -5.96 -6.54
C VAL A 168 -5.93 -4.46 -6.65
N ASP A 169 -5.85 -3.76 -5.54
CA ASP A 169 -5.50 -2.33 -5.52
C ASP A 169 -3.98 -2.13 -5.48
N GLU A 170 -3.52 -0.97 -5.91
CA GLU A 170 -2.10 -0.62 -6.09
C GLU A 170 -1.34 -1.69 -6.93
N ALA A 171 -1.98 -2.18 -8.00
CA ALA A 171 -1.47 -3.28 -8.81
C ALA A 171 -0.11 -3.00 -9.50
N SER A 172 0.31 -1.73 -9.57
CA SER A 172 1.65 -1.33 -10.04
C SER A 172 2.80 -1.88 -9.19
N MET A 173 2.51 -2.33 -7.95
CA MET A 173 3.53 -2.83 -7.00
C MET A 173 3.67 -4.35 -7.02
N VAL A 174 2.82 -5.07 -7.73
CA VAL A 174 2.73 -6.54 -7.66
C VAL A 174 3.92 -7.21 -8.37
N PRO A 175 4.76 -7.99 -7.65
CA PRO A 175 5.86 -8.74 -8.25
C PRO A 175 5.37 -9.89 -9.14
N GLN A 176 6.21 -10.31 -10.08
CA GLN A 176 5.86 -11.33 -11.07
C GLN A 176 5.53 -12.70 -10.48
N ASP A 177 6.25 -13.12 -9.45
CA ASP A 177 6.02 -14.39 -8.76
C ASP A 177 4.66 -14.44 -8.08
N ILE A 178 4.31 -13.38 -7.35
CA ILE A 178 3.01 -13.20 -6.71
C ILE A 178 1.88 -13.15 -7.75
N TRP A 179 2.11 -12.44 -8.86
CA TRP A 179 1.18 -12.40 -9.97
C TRP A 179 0.95 -13.79 -10.60
N ASN A 180 2.03 -14.52 -10.88
CA ASN A 180 1.95 -15.86 -11.44
C ASN A 180 1.20 -16.84 -10.51
N ASP A 181 1.37 -16.70 -9.20
CA ASP A 181 0.66 -17.53 -8.24
C ASP A 181 -0.84 -17.18 -8.17
N LEU A 182 -1.20 -15.92 -8.26
CA LEU A 182 -2.60 -15.50 -8.32
C LEU A 182 -3.31 -16.03 -9.56
N LEU A 183 -2.66 -16.00 -10.73
CA LEU A 183 -3.23 -16.53 -11.97
C LEU A 183 -3.59 -18.02 -11.92
N LYS A 184 -2.91 -18.80 -11.09
CA LYS A 184 -3.16 -20.26 -10.96
C LYS A 184 -4.53 -20.59 -10.38
N TYR A 185 -5.19 -19.63 -9.71
CA TYR A 185 -6.52 -19.84 -9.12
C TYR A 185 -7.67 -19.75 -10.13
N LYS A 186 -7.40 -19.22 -11.32
CA LYS A 186 -8.39 -19.07 -12.42
C LYS A 186 -9.66 -18.30 -12.05
N VAL A 187 -9.61 -17.53 -10.98
CA VAL A 187 -10.66 -16.58 -10.58
C VAL A 187 -10.49 -15.30 -11.41
N PRO A 188 -11.56 -14.60 -11.80
CA PRO A 188 -11.48 -13.27 -12.43
C PRO A 188 -10.73 -12.29 -11.52
N ILE A 189 -9.87 -11.44 -12.12
CA ILE A 189 -9.03 -10.49 -11.39
C ILE A 189 -9.22 -9.11 -12.00
N LEU A 190 -9.68 -8.15 -11.19
CA LEU A 190 -9.67 -6.73 -11.52
C LEU A 190 -8.44 -6.08 -10.90
N LEU A 191 -7.52 -5.62 -11.74
CA LEU A 191 -6.35 -4.85 -11.33
C LEU A 191 -6.69 -3.37 -11.31
N VAL A 192 -6.47 -2.71 -10.19
CA VAL A 192 -6.66 -1.26 -10.03
C VAL A 192 -5.32 -0.64 -9.66
N GLY A 193 -4.93 0.45 -10.31
CA GLY A 193 -3.65 1.07 -10.00
C GLY A 193 -3.38 2.36 -10.75
N ASP A 194 -2.23 2.93 -10.49
CA ASP A 194 -1.77 4.14 -11.13
C ASP A 194 -0.61 3.82 -12.08
N HIS A 195 -0.86 3.96 -13.38
CA HIS A 195 0.11 3.67 -14.44
C HIS A 195 1.25 4.71 -14.54
N GLY A 196 1.12 5.85 -13.86
CA GLY A 196 2.17 6.87 -13.75
C GLY A 196 3.15 6.63 -12.61
N GLN A 197 2.82 5.77 -11.65
CA GLN A 197 3.68 5.47 -10.51
C GLN A 197 4.86 4.57 -10.87
N LEU A 198 5.78 4.42 -9.90
CA LEU A 198 6.91 3.52 -10.01
C LEU A 198 6.46 2.07 -10.23
N PRO A 199 7.10 1.33 -11.13
CA PRO A 199 6.90 -0.10 -11.27
C PRO A 199 7.45 -0.85 -10.05
N PRO A 200 7.17 -2.17 -9.92
CA PRO A 200 7.77 -3.00 -8.89
C PRO A 200 9.29 -2.98 -8.97
N VAL A 201 9.96 -3.13 -7.81
CA VAL A 201 11.43 -3.17 -7.76
C VAL A 201 11.94 -4.43 -8.47
N GLY A 202 12.99 -4.30 -9.29
CA GLY A 202 13.61 -5.39 -10.04
C GLY A 202 13.11 -5.50 -11.48
N ALA A 203 13.37 -6.63 -12.12
CA ALA A 203 12.98 -6.90 -13.52
C ALA A 203 11.53 -7.41 -13.64
N ASN A 204 10.62 -6.86 -12.87
CA ASN A 204 9.21 -7.26 -12.88
C ASN A 204 8.42 -6.44 -13.91
N PRO A 205 7.51 -7.06 -14.66
CA PRO A 205 6.62 -6.34 -15.55
C PRO A 205 5.67 -5.45 -14.74
N ASN A 206 5.44 -4.26 -15.25
CA ASN A 206 4.44 -3.35 -14.68
C ASN A 206 3.06 -3.75 -15.21
N LEU A 207 2.22 -4.35 -14.37
CA LEU A 207 0.86 -4.76 -14.72
C LEU A 207 -0.04 -3.58 -15.12
N MET A 208 0.39 -2.36 -14.77
CA MET A 208 -0.33 -1.12 -15.08
C MET A 208 0.30 -0.31 -16.21
N GLU A 209 1.24 -0.88 -16.97
CA GLU A 209 1.92 -0.15 -18.06
C GLU A 209 0.94 0.26 -19.18
N LYS A 210 0.04 -0.66 -19.54
CA LYS A 210 -0.99 -0.44 -20.57
C LYS A 210 -2.33 -0.96 -20.06
N PRO A 211 -3.02 -0.21 -19.21
CA PRO A 211 -4.29 -0.65 -18.66
C PRO A 211 -5.38 -0.69 -19.73
N ASP A 212 -6.34 -1.61 -19.56
CA ASP A 212 -7.45 -1.83 -20.49
C ASP A 212 -8.46 -0.69 -20.47
N ALA A 213 -8.72 -0.15 -19.29
CA ALA A 213 -9.48 1.07 -19.10
C ALA A 213 -8.63 2.12 -18.36
N ARG A 214 -8.74 3.38 -18.78
CA ARG A 214 -7.91 4.48 -18.24
C ARG A 214 -8.76 5.67 -17.83
N LEU A 215 -8.40 6.28 -16.71
CA LEU A 215 -8.84 7.60 -16.30
C LEU A 215 -7.68 8.58 -16.45
N ASP A 216 -7.76 9.46 -17.40
CA ASP A 216 -6.72 10.46 -17.67
C ASP A 216 -7.13 11.87 -17.19
N GLN A 217 -8.44 12.13 -16.98
CA GLN A 217 -8.95 13.43 -16.55
C GLN A 217 -8.91 13.57 -15.03
N ILE A 218 -8.32 14.65 -14.57
CA ILE A 218 -8.37 15.06 -13.17
C ILE A 218 -9.72 15.76 -12.94
N HIS A 219 -10.49 15.30 -11.95
CA HIS A 219 -11.80 15.88 -11.68
C HIS A 219 -11.72 17.27 -11.07
N ARG A 220 -12.77 18.11 -11.30
CA ARG A 220 -12.87 19.51 -10.83
C ARG A 220 -12.56 19.69 -9.34
N GLN A 221 -12.91 18.75 -8.48
CA GLN A 221 -12.53 18.78 -7.07
C GLN A 221 -11.03 18.68 -6.84
N ALA A 222 -10.28 18.11 -7.80
CA ALA A 222 -8.84 17.98 -7.77
C ALA A 222 -8.11 19.06 -8.59
N GLU A 223 -8.80 19.78 -9.48
CA GLU A 223 -8.22 20.84 -10.35
C GLU A 223 -7.64 22.01 -9.53
N GLY A 224 -8.25 22.34 -8.39
CA GLY A 224 -7.74 23.36 -7.46
C GLY A 224 -6.66 22.86 -6.49
N ASN A 225 -6.20 21.61 -6.62
CA ASN A 225 -5.17 21.08 -5.73
C ASN A 225 -3.76 21.27 -6.35
N PRO A 226 -2.91 22.14 -5.77
CA PRO A 226 -1.59 22.44 -6.30
C PRO A 226 -0.63 21.25 -6.30
N ILE A 227 -0.82 20.29 -5.39
CA ILE A 227 -0.02 19.06 -5.34
C ILE A 227 -0.32 18.20 -6.58
N LEU A 228 -1.59 18.04 -6.94
CA LEU A 228 -1.99 17.31 -8.14
C LEU A 228 -1.61 18.05 -9.41
N ALA A 229 -1.67 19.40 -9.40
CA ALA A 229 -1.18 20.21 -10.51
C ALA A 229 0.32 20.02 -10.75
N LEU A 230 1.12 20.02 -9.67
CA LEU A 230 2.56 19.71 -9.76
C LEU A 230 2.80 18.28 -10.23
N ALA A 231 2.08 17.29 -9.68
CA ALA A 231 2.19 15.91 -10.09
C ALA A 231 1.93 15.74 -11.60
N ASN A 232 0.89 16.38 -12.11
CA ASN A 232 0.58 16.39 -13.54
C ASN A 232 1.65 17.09 -14.37
N PHE A 233 2.16 18.25 -13.90
CA PHE A 233 3.26 18.98 -14.56
C PHE A 233 4.51 18.12 -14.70
N VAL A 234 4.94 17.46 -13.61
CA VAL A 234 6.10 16.55 -13.59
C VAL A 234 5.87 15.35 -14.50
N ARG A 235 4.70 14.73 -14.44
CA ARG A 235 4.33 13.59 -15.29
C ARG A 235 4.48 13.93 -16.78
N ASN A 236 4.10 15.14 -17.19
CA ASN A 236 4.19 15.63 -18.56
C ASN A 236 5.61 16.11 -18.94
N GLY A 237 6.60 15.90 -18.07
CA GLY A 237 8.01 16.24 -18.31
C GLY A 237 8.41 17.64 -17.89
N GLY A 238 7.57 18.35 -17.13
CA GLY A 238 7.90 19.63 -16.52
C GLY A 238 9.00 19.52 -15.48
N ASP A 239 9.91 20.48 -15.45
CA ASP A 239 10.91 20.59 -14.39
C ASP A 239 10.26 21.19 -13.13
N PRO A 240 10.23 20.48 -11.99
CA PRO A 240 9.58 20.97 -10.78
C PRO A 240 10.17 22.28 -10.24
N ARG A 241 11.44 22.60 -10.56
CA ARG A 241 12.05 23.90 -10.23
C ARG A 241 11.37 25.07 -10.94
N LYS A 242 10.74 24.82 -12.08
CA LYS A 242 10.04 25.81 -12.91
C LYS A 242 8.55 25.89 -12.62
N PHE A 243 8.02 25.00 -11.76
CA PHE A 243 6.62 25.05 -11.39
C PHE A 243 6.34 26.33 -10.58
N ARG A 244 5.45 27.17 -11.10
CA ARG A 244 5.08 28.44 -10.48
C ARG A 244 3.67 28.38 -9.99
N GLN A 245 3.50 28.62 -8.71
CA GLN A 245 2.19 28.79 -8.09
C GLN A 245 2.33 29.63 -6.81
N THR A 246 1.21 30.17 -6.35
CA THR A 246 1.12 31.03 -5.17
C THR A 246 0.52 30.31 -3.96
N ASP A 247 0.08 29.06 -4.11
CA ASP A 247 -0.58 28.30 -3.04
C ASP A 247 0.47 27.75 -2.07
N GLU A 248 0.31 28.08 -0.80
CA GLU A 248 1.25 27.69 0.27
C GLU A 248 1.31 26.18 0.55
N ARG A 249 0.40 25.39 -0.03
CA ARG A 249 0.44 23.93 0.11
C ARG A 249 1.59 23.26 -0.62
N VAL A 250 2.25 23.96 -1.55
CA VAL A 250 3.48 23.47 -2.23
C VAL A 250 4.58 24.51 -2.07
N LYS A 251 5.67 24.13 -1.43
CA LYS A 251 6.80 25.01 -1.15
C LYS A 251 8.09 24.41 -1.67
N SER A 252 9.01 25.26 -2.12
CA SER A 252 10.41 24.90 -2.32
C SER A 252 11.20 25.39 -1.12
N LEU A 253 12.04 24.55 -0.56
CA LEU A 253 12.94 24.87 0.54
C LEU A 253 14.38 24.94 0.00
N ASP A 254 15.21 25.75 0.65
CA ASP A 254 16.52 26.10 0.12
C ASP A 254 17.53 24.94 0.17
N ASN A 255 17.45 24.11 1.19
CA ASN A 255 18.40 23.01 1.39
C ASN A 255 17.80 21.84 2.21
N PHE A 256 18.53 20.74 2.29
CA PHE A 256 18.10 19.54 3.01
C PHE A 256 17.94 19.73 4.53
N ILE A 257 18.67 20.67 5.12
CA ILE A 257 18.55 20.97 6.57
C ILE A 257 17.19 21.65 6.84
N ASP A 258 16.80 22.60 5.99
CA ASP A 258 15.46 23.23 6.08
C ASP A 258 14.37 22.18 5.89
N GLY A 259 14.55 21.24 4.96
CA GLY A 259 13.68 20.09 4.79
C GLY A 259 13.60 19.22 6.04
N ALA A 260 14.75 18.91 6.66
CA ALA A 260 14.82 18.10 7.88
C ALA A 260 14.06 18.73 9.06
N ASN A 261 14.12 20.07 9.20
CA ASN A 261 13.42 20.80 10.25
C ASN A 261 11.89 20.69 10.16
N THR A 262 11.32 20.44 8.96
CA THR A 262 9.88 20.28 8.79
C THR A 262 9.39 18.89 9.21
N ILE A 263 10.25 17.88 9.17
CA ILE A 263 9.85 16.48 9.32
C ILE A 263 9.50 16.13 10.78
N GLY A 264 8.41 15.40 10.98
CA GLY A 264 7.92 15.01 12.31
C GLY A 264 6.90 13.87 12.23
N LEU A 265 6.10 13.68 13.27
CA LEU A 265 5.14 12.58 13.34
C LEU A 265 4.07 12.66 12.22
N GLY A 266 3.50 13.84 11.99
CA GLY A 266 2.53 14.09 10.91
C GLY A 266 3.14 14.43 9.55
N HIS A 267 4.47 14.60 9.48
CA HIS A 267 5.21 15.07 8.32
C HIS A 267 6.36 14.10 7.99
N VAL A 268 6.36 13.53 6.81
CA VAL A 268 7.33 12.50 6.41
C VAL A 268 8.30 13.01 5.33
N GLY A 269 9.59 12.66 5.45
CA GLY A 269 10.58 12.86 4.41
C GLY A 269 10.57 11.70 3.40
N ILE A 270 10.70 12.02 2.11
CA ILE A 270 10.83 11.03 1.03
C ILE A 270 12.13 11.29 0.28
N CYS A 271 12.94 10.25 0.11
CA CYS A 271 14.20 10.28 -0.64
C CYS A 271 14.27 9.15 -1.68
N PHE A 272 15.30 9.19 -2.55
CA PHE A 272 15.50 8.19 -3.58
C PHE A 272 16.31 6.98 -3.06
N THR A 273 17.46 7.22 -2.43
CA THR A 273 18.38 6.15 -2.04
C THR A 273 18.26 5.76 -0.58
N ASN A 274 18.66 4.52 -0.24
CA ASN A 274 18.79 4.09 1.15
C ASN A 274 19.93 4.82 1.88
N GLY A 275 20.99 5.22 1.16
CA GLY A 275 22.06 6.04 1.75
C GLY A 275 21.54 7.38 2.23
N THR A 276 20.80 8.11 1.37
CA THR A 276 20.13 9.36 1.74
C THR A 276 19.15 9.17 2.88
N ARG A 277 18.37 8.05 2.88
CA ARG A 277 17.45 7.71 3.96
C ARG A 277 18.16 7.62 5.32
N VAL A 278 19.26 6.87 5.39
CA VAL A 278 20.03 6.74 6.64
C VAL A 278 20.56 8.10 7.10
N LEU A 279 21.28 8.79 6.21
CA LEU A 279 21.85 10.11 6.50
C LEU A 279 20.79 11.11 6.97
N MET A 280 19.66 11.19 6.25
CA MET A 280 18.62 12.18 6.57
C MET A 280 17.84 11.84 7.84
N ASN A 281 17.71 10.56 8.20
CA ASN A 281 17.16 10.20 9.51
C ASN A 281 18.07 10.70 10.65
N GLU A 282 19.40 10.60 10.49
CA GLU A 282 20.36 11.16 11.46
C GLU A 282 20.24 12.68 11.51
N VAL A 283 20.27 13.38 10.37
CA VAL A 283 20.14 14.85 10.29
C VAL A 283 18.84 15.34 10.95
N VAL A 284 17.71 14.67 10.72
CA VAL A 284 16.44 15.03 11.35
C VAL A 284 16.49 14.83 12.87
N ARG A 285 17.08 13.73 13.32
CA ARG A 285 17.22 13.44 14.76
C ARG A 285 18.13 14.47 15.44
N ASP A 286 19.23 14.81 14.82
CA ASP A 286 20.15 15.86 15.32
C ASP A 286 19.45 17.22 15.40
N ALA A 287 18.70 17.61 14.35
CA ALA A 287 17.93 18.86 14.32
C ALA A 287 16.86 18.92 15.43
N LYS A 288 16.36 17.76 15.88
CA LYS A 288 15.40 17.65 16.99
C LYS A 288 16.06 17.49 18.36
N GLY A 289 17.38 17.47 18.44
CA GLY A 289 18.11 17.26 19.68
C GLY A 289 17.92 15.86 20.28
N MET A 290 17.62 14.86 19.42
CA MET A 290 17.45 13.48 19.88
C MET A 290 18.80 12.89 20.31
N GLN A 291 18.76 11.93 21.24
CA GLN A 291 19.96 11.21 21.66
C GLN A 291 20.52 10.37 20.49
N LYS A 292 21.83 10.08 20.53
CA LYS A 292 22.49 9.26 19.50
C LYS A 292 21.82 7.88 19.36
N GLU A 293 21.48 7.26 20.48
CA GLU A 293 20.71 6.02 20.49
C GLU A 293 19.21 6.28 20.38
N LEU A 294 18.47 5.24 20.01
CA LEU A 294 17.01 5.26 20.01
C LEU A 294 16.48 5.66 21.39
N SER A 295 15.58 6.62 21.44
CA SER A 295 15.08 7.20 22.70
C SER A 295 13.59 7.53 22.61
N GLU A 296 12.98 7.81 23.77
CA GLU A 296 11.64 8.37 23.85
C GLU A 296 11.52 9.63 22.99
N GLY A 297 10.41 9.77 22.27
CA GLY A 297 10.17 10.84 21.31
C GLY A 297 10.65 10.52 19.88
N ASP A 298 11.44 9.46 19.68
CA ASP A 298 11.80 9.03 18.32
C ASP A 298 10.58 8.55 17.53
N ILE A 299 10.66 8.72 16.23
CA ILE A 299 9.69 8.17 15.29
C ILE A 299 10.32 6.94 14.63
N VAL A 300 9.62 5.83 14.71
CA VAL A 300 10.05 4.55 14.13
C VAL A 300 9.08 4.04 13.08
N ILE A 301 9.57 3.16 12.21
CA ILE A 301 8.77 2.50 11.17
C ILE A 301 8.92 0.99 11.28
N CYS A 302 7.81 0.27 11.22
CA CYS A 302 7.79 -1.18 11.15
C CYS A 302 8.32 -1.66 9.78
N LEU A 303 9.22 -2.64 9.77
CA LEU A 303 9.83 -3.17 8.56
C LEU A 303 9.31 -4.56 8.15
N LYS A 304 8.65 -5.27 9.06
CA LYS A 304 8.11 -6.63 8.82
C LYS A 304 6.75 -6.77 9.47
N ASN A 305 5.81 -7.40 8.76
CA ASN A 305 4.45 -7.58 9.28
C ASN A 305 4.43 -8.49 10.53
N LYS A 306 3.77 -8.02 11.58
CA LYS A 306 3.36 -8.83 12.75
C LYS A 306 2.03 -8.24 13.21
N ALA A 307 0.92 -8.90 12.89
CA ALA A 307 -0.42 -8.36 13.17
C ALA A 307 -0.58 -7.96 14.65
N PRO A 308 -1.27 -6.86 14.96
CA PRO A 308 -1.97 -5.95 14.05
C PRO A 308 -1.05 -4.90 13.40
N ILE A 309 0.26 -4.97 13.57
CA ILE A 309 1.24 -4.00 13.06
C ILE A 309 1.78 -4.48 11.72
N TYR A 310 1.75 -3.60 10.72
CA TYR A 310 2.16 -3.92 9.37
C TYR A 310 3.37 -3.11 8.92
N ASN A 311 4.12 -3.68 7.98
CA ASN A 311 5.23 -3.02 7.33
C ASN A 311 4.81 -1.66 6.74
N GLY A 312 5.55 -0.61 7.10
CA GLY A 312 5.29 0.77 6.71
C GLY A 312 4.49 1.59 7.73
N MET A 313 3.92 0.98 8.79
CA MET A 313 3.29 1.72 9.88
C MET A 313 4.35 2.47 10.69
N ARG A 314 4.06 3.75 11.01
CA ARG A 314 4.93 4.63 11.77
C ARG A 314 4.40 4.81 13.19
N ALA A 315 5.29 4.82 14.15
CA ALA A 315 4.95 4.99 15.54
C ALA A 315 5.85 6.01 16.25
N LEU A 316 5.31 6.63 17.29
CA LEU A 316 6.06 7.39 18.28
C LEU A 316 6.54 6.44 19.37
N VAL A 317 7.80 6.56 19.77
CA VAL A 317 8.34 5.88 20.96
C VAL A 317 7.90 6.64 22.19
N GLU A 318 6.96 6.07 22.96
CA GLU A 318 6.46 6.63 24.23
C GLU A 318 7.35 6.22 25.43
N GLY A 319 8.20 5.21 25.25
CA GLY A 319 9.16 4.78 26.26
C GLY A 319 10.02 3.62 25.79
N ARG A 320 11.12 3.35 26.52
CA ARG A 320 12.08 2.29 26.20
C ARG A 320 12.68 1.65 27.44
N LYS A 321 12.87 0.32 27.40
CA LYS A 321 13.68 -0.43 28.36
C LYS A 321 14.48 -1.51 27.63
N GLY A 322 15.77 -1.26 27.41
CA GLY A 322 16.59 -2.18 26.59
C GLY A 322 16.11 -2.20 25.13
N SER A 323 15.77 -3.37 24.62
CA SER A 323 15.16 -3.58 23.31
C SER A 323 13.62 -3.45 23.30
N LEU A 324 13.00 -3.38 24.49
CA LEU A 324 11.55 -3.26 24.61
C LEU A 324 11.11 -1.81 24.43
N LEU A 325 10.20 -1.56 23.49
CA LEU A 325 9.63 -0.25 23.17
C LEU A 325 8.13 -0.21 23.47
N TRP A 326 7.68 0.92 24.02
CA TRP A 326 6.28 1.31 24.05
C TRP A 326 6.00 2.23 22.87
N LEU A 327 5.16 1.78 21.95
CA LEU A 327 4.91 2.44 20.67
C LEU A 327 3.46 2.90 20.57
N TYR A 328 3.27 4.15 20.14
CA TYR A 328 1.97 4.68 19.75
C TYR A 328 1.90 4.89 18.24
N PHE A 329 0.93 4.26 17.59
CA PHE A 329 0.64 4.36 16.15
C PHE A 329 -0.52 5.32 15.95
N PRO A 330 -0.26 6.60 15.64
CA PRO A 330 -1.30 7.63 15.66
C PRO A 330 -2.32 7.50 14.51
N GLU A 331 -1.90 6.96 13.36
CA GLU A 331 -2.81 6.78 12.21
C GLU A 331 -3.83 5.67 12.47
N GLU A 332 -3.46 4.66 13.26
CA GLU A 332 -4.29 3.50 13.61
C GLU A 332 -4.93 3.63 14.99
N GLY A 333 -4.47 4.57 15.81
CA GLY A 333 -4.97 4.79 17.16
C GLY A 333 -4.63 3.69 18.16
N ILE A 334 -3.57 2.89 17.89
CA ILE A 334 -3.19 1.74 18.72
C ILE A 334 -1.88 1.99 19.48
N ARG A 335 -1.75 1.34 20.64
CA ARG A 335 -0.51 1.25 21.42
C ARG A 335 -0.05 -0.19 21.49
N ALA A 336 1.25 -0.40 21.40
CA ALA A 336 1.83 -1.73 21.48
C ALA A 336 3.16 -1.72 22.22
N THR A 337 3.44 -2.81 22.92
CA THR A 337 4.77 -3.11 23.45
C THR A 337 5.46 -4.09 22.53
N VAL A 338 6.64 -3.74 22.03
CA VAL A 338 7.36 -4.51 21.00
C VAL A 338 8.82 -4.67 21.41
N ASP A 339 9.31 -5.90 21.37
CA ASP A 339 10.75 -6.19 21.44
C ASP A 339 11.35 -6.01 20.03
N VAL A 340 12.39 -5.17 19.92
CA VAL A 340 12.96 -4.79 18.63
C VAL A 340 14.40 -5.26 18.48
N CYS A 341 14.85 -5.47 17.25
CA CYS A 341 16.24 -5.71 16.90
C CYS A 341 17.01 -4.38 16.85
N PRO A 342 17.85 -4.07 17.85
CA PRO A 342 18.54 -2.77 17.92
C PRO A 342 19.49 -2.54 16.75
N GLN A 343 20.09 -3.60 16.20
CA GLN A 343 21.05 -3.53 15.08
C GLN A 343 20.40 -3.13 13.74
N GLN A 344 19.06 -3.18 13.66
CA GLN A 344 18.36 -2.77 12.44
C GLN A 344 18.29 -1.24 12.31
N PHE A 345 18.35 -0.48 13.42
CA PHE A 345 18.26 0.97 13.37
C PHE A 345 19.46 1.59 12.66
N GLY A 346 19.20 2.40 11.63
CA GLY A 346 20.22 3.01 10.78
C GLY A 346 20.88 2.04 9.80
N ALA A 347 20.46 0.79 9.73
CA ALA A 347 20.99 -0.14 8.73
C ALA A 347 20.60 0.27 7.31
N PRO A 348 21.52 0.16 6.33
CA PRO A 348 21.25 0.55 4.93
C PRO A 348 20.20 -0.35 4.25
N LYS A 349 19.96 -1.55 4.77
CA LYS A 349 18.96 -2.50 4.27
C LYS A 349 18.25 -3.20 5.44
N THR A 350 17.02 -3.66 5.17
CA THR A 350 16.29 -4.51 6.11
C THR A 350 16.90 -5.91 6.10
N PHE A 351 17.23 -6.46 7.27
CA PHE A 351 17.74 -7.82 7.39
C PHE A 351 16.71 -8.85 6.93
N GLN A 352 17.13 -9.76 6.07
CA GLN A 352 16.29 -10.83 5.52
C GLN A 352 16.57 -12.19 6.20
N LYS A 353 17.79 -12.35 6.74
CA LYS A 353 18.25 -13.54 7.43
C LYS A 353 18.91 -13.19 8.75
N LEU A 354 18.87 -14.12 9.69
CA LEU A 354 19.47 -13.92 11.02
C LEU A 354 20.98 -13.71 10.99
N ASP A 355 21.69 -14.37 10.05
CA ASP A 355 23.12 -14.24 9.84
C ASP A 355 23.57 -12.88 9.27
N GLU A 356 22.63 -12.08 8.78
CA GLU A 356 22.90 -10.70 8.36
C GLU A 356 22.98 -9.70 9.53
N ILE A 357 22.49 -10.10 10.72
CA ILE A 357 22.46 -9.23 11.91
C ILE A 357 23.84 -9.20 12.55
N PRO A 358 24.49 -8.03 12.67
CA PRO A 358 25.83 -7.93 13.29
C PRO A 358 25.82 -8.32 14.78
N GLY A 359 26.86 -8.98 15.24
CA GLY A 359 27.10 -9.27 16.65
C GLY A 359 26.74 -10.68 17.06
N THR A 360 25.95 -10.87 18.13
CA THR A 360 25.63 -12.17 18.71
C THR A 360 24.76 -13.00 17.75
N PRO A 361 25.08 -14.28 17.51
CA PRO A 361 24.26 -15.13 16.67
C PRO A 361 22.90 -15.39 17.32
N TYR A 362 21.84 -14.93 16.67
CA TYR A 362 20.47 -15.24 17.05
C TYR A 362 20.06 -16.61 16.50
N ARG A 363 19.28 -17.37 17.26
CA ARG A 363 18.78 -18.67 16.84
C ARG A 363 17.45 -18.57 16.12
N THR A 364 16.61 -17.64 16.56
CA THR A 364 15.26 -17.41 16.02
C THR A 364 15.02 -15.91 15.78
N TRP A 365 13.99 -15.59 15.01
CA TRP A 365 13.55 -14.21 14.85
C TRP A 365 12.94 -13.63 16.14
N ASP A 366 12.40 -14.48 17.01
CA ASP A 366 11.86 -14.03 18.29
C ASP A 366 13.01 -13.61 19.23
N ASP A 367 14.17 -14.31 19.18
CA ASP A 367 15.37 -13.90 19.91
C ASP A 367 15.96 -12.59 19.38
N ALA A 368 15.87 -12.36 18.07
CA ALA A 368 16.40 -11.15 17.44
C ALA A 368 15.51 -9.92 17.62
N GLY A 369 14.23 -10.13 17.89
CA GLY A 369 13.22 -9.08 17.98
C GLY A 369 12.66 -8.63 16.64
N SER A 370 11.65 -7.79 16.70
CA SER A 370 10.96 -7.24 15.54
C SER A 370 11.81 -6.20 14.80
N LEU A 371 11.72 -6.17 13.48
CA LEU A 371 12.52 -5.26 12.67
C LEU A 371 11.85 -3.88 12.55
N TYR A 372 12.48 -2.88 13.12
CA TYR A 372 12.12 -1.47 13.07
C TYR A 372 13.33 -0.61 12.68
N ASP A 373 13.07 0.55 12.10
CA ASP A 373 14.09 1.56 11.80
C ASP A 373 13.55 2.96 12.12
N TYR A 374 14.39 3.98 12.03
CA TYR A 374 13.93 5.37 12.11
C TYR A 374 12.96 5.69 10.98
N GLY A 375 11.85 6.33 11.34
CA GLY A 375 10.70 6.56 10.48
C GLY A 375 10.49 8.02 10.08
N TYR A 376 11.50 8.88 10.19
CA TYR A 376 11.40 10.29 9.77
C TYR A 376 11.46 10.42 8.25
N VAL A 377 12.45 9.77 7.62
CA VAL A 377 12.67 9.78 6.19
C VAL A 377 12.61 8.36 5.64
N MET A 378 11.89 8.17 4.55
CA MET A 378 11.70 6.89 3.88
C MET A 378 12.03 6.98 2.40
N THR A 379 12.35 5.83 1.78
CA THR A 379 12.45 5.80 0.31
C THR A 379 11.06 5.88 -0.32
N CYS A 380 10.96 6.46 -1.52
CA CYS A 380 9.71 6.56 -2.26
C CYS A 380 9.03 5.18 -2.45
N HIS A 381 9.81 4.13 -2.73
CA HIS A 381 9.27 2.76 -2.84
C HIS A 381 8.60 2.28 -1.53
N LYS A 382 9.16 2.65 -0.37
CA LYS A 382 8.57 2.29 0.92
C LYS A 382 7.26 3.02 1.20
N MET A 383 7.08 4.21 0.60
CA MET A 383 5.86 5.02 0.70
C MET A 383 4.78 4.64 -0.31
N GLN A 384 5.05 3.76 -1.27
CA GLN A 384 4.01 3.29 -2.19
C GLN A 384 2.86 2.60 -1.42
N GLY A 385 1.63 2.81 -1.87
CA GLY A 385 0.42 2.35 -1.18
C GLY A 385 0.09 3.11 0.12
N SER A 386 0.86 4.17 0.46
CA SER A 386 0.62 5.03 1.62
C SER A 386 0.53 6.50 1.21
N GLN A 387 -0.10 7.31 2.06
CA GLN A 387 -0.13 8.77 1.96
C GLN A 387 0.18 9.38 3.34
N ALA A 388 0.68 10.61 3.37
CA ALA A 388 0.84 11.40 4.58
C ALA A 388 0.20 12.78 4.36
N ARG A 389 -0.20 13.44 5.44
CA ARG A 389 -0.76 14.78 5.36
C ARG A 389 0.26 15.75 4.78
N GLU A 390 1.46 15.70 5.32
CA GLU A 390 2.56 16.57 4.94
C GLU A 390 3.77 15.74 4.51
N VAL A 391 4.39 16.13 3.40
CA VAL A 391 5.53 15.43 2.82
C VAL A 391 6.63 16.42 2.44
N THR A 392 7.87 16.10 2.76
CA THR A 392 9.06 16.76 2.20
C THR A 392 9.77 15.79 1.26
N VAL A 393 9.82 16.12 -0.03
CA VAL A 393 10.51 15.33 -1.05
C VAL A 393 11.91 15.87 -1.25
N MET A 394 12.91 15.04 -0.99
CA MET A 394 14.33 15.31 -1.25
C MET A 394 14.66 14.88 -2.67
N VAL A 395 14.75 15.85 -3.57
CA VAL A 395 14.99 15.65 -4.99
C VAL A 395 16.50 15.58 -5.22
N GLU A 396 17.04 14.37 -5.20
CA GLU A 396 18.46 14.10 -5.42
C GLU A 396 18.83 14.34 -6.90
N LYS A 397 20.10 14.68 -7.20
CA LYS A 397 20.58 14.93 -8.58
C LYS A 397 20.35 13.76 -9.50
N TRP A 398 20.41 12.55 -8.95
CA TRP A 398 20.20 11.34 -9.71
C TRP A 398 18.98 10.57 -9.18
N LEU A 399 17.93 10.51 -9.99
CA LEU A 399 16.65 9.87 -9.66
C LEU A 399 16.35 8.62 -10.49
N GLY A 400 17.36 7.97 -11.03
CA GLY A 400 17.22 6.74 -11.81
C GLY A 400 17.95 6.77 -13.15
N LYS A 401 17.95 5.63 -13.84
CA LYS A 401 18.75 5.43 -15.06
C LYS A 401 18.22 6.18 -16.30
N THR A 402 16.96 6.57 -16.30
CA THR A 402 16.30 7.22 -17.43
C THR A 402 15.45 8.40 -16.96
N GLN A 403 15.16 9.32 -17.88
CA GLN A 403 14.24 10.44 -17.60
C GLN A 403 12.83 9.95 -17.21
N ASP A 404 12.35 8.87 -17.81
CA ASP A 404 11.04 8.29 -17.46
C ASP A 404 11.04 7.75 -16.02
N ALA A 405 12.10 7.05 -15.61
CA ALA A 405 12.24 6.58 -14.23
C ALA A 405 12.25 7.74 -13.22
N ALA A 406 12.97 8.82 -13.53
CA ALA A 406 13.01 10.02 -12.71
C ALA A 406 11.63 10.70 -12.60
N ARG A 407 10.89 10.82 -13.72
CA ARG A 407 9.53 11.37 -13.74
C ARG A 407 8.56 10.53 -12.91
N ARG A 408 8.57 9.21 -13.09
CA ARG A 408 7.73 8.27 -12.31
C ARG A 408 8.04 8.35 -10.83
N TRP A 409 9.33 8.42 -10.48
CA TRP A 409 9.76 8.57 -9.10
C TRP A 409 9.21 9.85 -8.48
N LEU A 410 9.44 10.97 -9.14
CA LEU A 410 9.01 12.27 -8.62
C LEU A 410 7.48 12.39 -8.59
N TYR A 411 6.78 11.91 -9.61
CA TYR A 411 5.33 11.80 -9.61
C TYR A 411 4.82 10.97 -8.43
N THR A 412 5.43 9.80 -8.20
CA THR A 412 5.06 8.93 -7.08
C THR A 412 5.29 9.63 -5.75
N ALA A 413 6.45 10.27 -5.55
CA ALA A 413 6.80 10.96 -4.32
C ALA A 413 5.85 12.14 -4.02
N VAL A 414 5.58 12.99 -5.02
CA VAL A 414 4.67 14.14 -4.91
C VAL A 414 3.27 13.70 -4.55
N THR A 415 2.75 12.63 -5.16
CA THR A 415 1.40 12.12 -4.91
C THR A 415 1.24 11.42 -3.55
N ARG A 416 2.30 11.35 -2.73
CA ARG A 416 2.18 10.86 -1.35
C ARG A 416 1.64 11.92 -0.39
N ALA A 417 1.76 13.21 -0.73
CA ALA A 417 1.21 14.30 0.07
C ALA A 417 -0.30 14.49 -0.17
N SER A 418 -1.07 14.66 0.89
CA SER A 418 -2.51 14.97 0.80
C SER A 418 -2.84 16.44 1.07
N GLU A 419 -2.08 17.12 1.93
CA GLU A 419 -2.37 18.49 2.39
C GLU A 419 -1.22 19.46 2.08
N GLN A 420 0.03 19.11 2.39
CA GLN A 420 1.18 19.97 2.19
C GLN A 420 2.37 19.21 1.60
N LEU A 421 3.05 19.84 0.65
CA LEU A 421 4.23 19.30 -0.01
C LEU A 421 5.37 20.32 0.02
N ASN A 422 6.51 19.91 0.50
CA ASN A 422 7.76 20.64 0.36
C ASN A 422 8.68 19.90 -0.63
N LEU A 423 9.35 20.66 -1.50
CA LEU A 423 10.41 20.16 -2.37
C LEU A 423 11.75 20.74 -1.92
N VAL A 424 12.75 19.89 -1.81
CA VAL A 424 14.14 20.27 -1.54
C VAL A 424 14.99 19.71 -2.66
N PHE A 425 15.81 20.54 -3.27
CA PHE A 425 16.66 20.14 -4.38
C PHE A 425 18.12 20.07 -3.94
N GLU A 426 18.82 19.00 -4.32
CA GLU A 426 20.26 18.87 -4.16
C GLU A 426 21.05 19.78 -5.12
#